data_b370df4d3782fef972865fad7b229f81
#
_entry.id   b370df4d3782fef972865fad7b229f81
#
_cell.length_a   1.000
_cell.length_b   1.000
_cell.length_c   1.000
_cell.angle_alpha   90.00
_cell.angle_beta   90.00
_cell.angle_gamma   90.00
#
_symmetry.space_group_name_H-M   'P 1'
#
loop_
_entity.id
_entity.type
_entity.pdbx_description
1 polymer ?
#
loop_
_entity_poly.entity_id
_entity_poly.type
_entity_poly.pdbx_seq_one_letter_code
_entity_poly.pdbx_strand_id
1 'polypeptide(L)'
;MDFTYTETQDMIRDTLSRFLADTYDFETRQKFINSDTGRDPAIWTALAQELGMLGAPFSEEHGGLGGGALENAIIMEELGKVIGIEPYLPTVVIAGGALKAVGGAQADAMIPEIIAGNAIIAFAYAEPQ
;
A
#
# COMPACT_ATOMS: atom_id res chain seq x y z
N MET A 1 -9.73 4.11 -27.35
CA MET A 1 -9.34 3.62 -26.00
C MET A 1 -8.55 4.72 -25.34
N ASP A 2 -9.00 5.20 -24.20
CA ASP A 2 -8.33 6.29 -23.48
C ASP A 2 -7.43 5.64 -22.40
N PHE A 3 -6.14 5.99 -22.43
CA PHE A 3 -5.13 5.51 -21.46
C PHE A 3 -4.69 6.63 -20.50
N THR A 4 -5.40 7.75 -20.47
CA THR A 4 -5.11 8.83 -19.54
C THR A 4 -5.58 8.45 -18.14
N TYR A 5 -4.82 8.87 -17.13
CA TYR A 5 -5.26 8.74 -15.75
C TYR A 5 -6.38 9.72 -15.43
N THR A 6 -7.20 9.36 -14.45
CA THR A 6 -8.16 10.30 -13.88
C THR A 6 -7.44 11.31 -13.00
N GLU A 7 -8.10 12.44 -12.72
CA GLU A 7 -7.57 13.46 -11.80
C GLU A 7 -7.21 12.88 -10.41
N THR A 8 -8.03 11.96 -9.90
CA THR A 8 -7.74 11.26 -8.63
C THR A 8 -6.49 10.38 -8.73
N GLN A 9 -6.29 9.67 -9.84
CA GLN A 9 -5.12 8.83 -10.08
C GLN A 9 -3.84 9.65 -10.21
N ASP A 10 -3.89 10.78 -10.91
CA ASP A 10 -2.77 11.72 -10.99
C ASP A 10 -2.45 12.32 -9.61
N MET A 11 -3.46 12.65 -8.80
CA MET A 11 -3.26 13.15 -7.45
C MET A 11 -2.62 12.10 -6.53
N ILE A 12 -3.00 10.84 -6.62
CA ILE A 12 -2.36 9.73 -5.89
C ILE A 12 -0.87 9.65 -6.26
N ARG A 13 -0.56 9.65 -7.56
CA ARG A 13 0.80 9.61 -8.08
C ARG A 13 1.64 10.78 -7.57
N ASP A 14 1.16 12.00 -7.77
CA ASP A 14 1.89 13.22 -7.42
C ASP A 14 2.13 13.36 -5.93
N THR A 15 1.16 12.99 -5.12
CA THR A 15 1.26 13.04 -3.65
C THR A 15 2.28 12.03 -3.15
N LEU A 16 2.20 10.78 -3.63
CA LEU A 16 3.13 9.73 -3.23
C LEU A 16 4.54 10.00 -3.73
N SER A 17 4.69 10.45 -4.97
CA SER A 17 5.99 10.78 -5.56
C SER A 17 6.72 11.86 -4.75
N ARG A 18 6.02 12.93 -4.37
CA ARG A 18 6.59 14.00 -3.52
C ARG A 18 6.98 13.48 -2.15
N PHE A 19 6.11 12.75 -1.48
CA PHE A 19 6.40 12.18 -0.17
C PHE A 19 7.65 11.28 -0.20
N LEU A 20 7.75 10.41 -1.20
CA LEU A 20 8.89 9.50 -1.33
C LEU A 20 10.19 10.25 -1.67
N ALA A 21 10.13 11.29 -2.50
CA ALA A 21 11.28 12.13 -2.81
C ALA A 21 11.84 12.83 -1.56
N ASP A 22 10.96 13.24 -0.64
CA ASP A 22 11.34 13.95 0.57
C ASP A 22 11.81 13.03 1.71
N THR A 23 11.31 11.77 1.74
CA THR A 23 11.48 10.88 2.90
C THR A 23 12.25 9.60 2.62
N TYR A 24 12.47 9.25 1.35
CA TYR A 24 12.92 7.90 0.96
C TYR A 24 14.14 7.93 0.03
N ASP A 25 15.12 8.79 0.31
CA ASP A 25 16.37 8.77 -0.43
C ASP A 25 17.19 7.49 -0.16
N PHE A 26 18.19 7.24 -0.98
CA PHE A 26 18.99 6.01 -0.90
C PHE A 26 19.66 5.81 0.46
N GLU A 27 20.22 6.88 1.05
CA GLU A 27 20.89 6.78 2.36
C GLU A 27 19.90 6.48 3.48
N THR A 28 18.73 7.12 3.46
CA THR A 28 17.64 6.88 4.41
C THR A 28 17.11 5.46 4.28
N ARG A 29 16.91 4.98 3.04
CA ARG A 29 16.54 3.58 2.79
C ARG A 29 17.56 2.60 3.36
N GLN A 30 18.86 2.86 3.21
CA GLN A 30 19.92 2.01 3.79
C GLN A 30 19.86 1.99 5.32
N LYS A 31 19.55 3.11 5.97
CA LYS A 31 19.32 3.16 7.42
C LYS A 31 18.14 2.29 7.84
N PHE A 32 17.04 2.35 7.07
CA PHE A 32 15.86 1.52 7.36
C PHE A 32 16.16 0.02 7.27
N ILE A 33 16.84 -0.43 6.20
CA ILE A 33 17.21 -1.83 6.03
C ILE A 33 18.11 -2.34 7.16
N ASN A 34 19.01 -1.50 7.64
CA ASN A 34 19.95 -1.85 8.70
C ASN A 34 19.40 -1.62 10.12
N SER A 35 18.15 -1.18 10.26
CA SER A 35 17.47 -1.08 11.55
C SER A 35 17.02 -2.44 12.07
N ASP A 36 16.74 -2.53 13.39
CA ASP A 36 16.28 -3.77 14.03
C ASP A 36 14.98 -4.31 13.41
N THR A 37 14.13 -3.44 12.87
CA THR A 37 12.86 -3.79 12.23
C THR A 37 12.98 -4.04 10.73
N GLY A 38 14.13 -3.71 10.13
CA GLY A 38 14.34 -3.76 8.68
C GLY A 38 13.54 -2.72 7.89
N ARG A 39 12.83 -1.81 8.55
CA ARG A 39 12.03 -0.72 7.97
C ARG A 39 11.78 0.37 8.99
N ASP A 40 11.28 1.53 8.54
CA ASP A 40 10.76 2.57 9.44
C ASP A 40 9.23 2.48 9.57
N PRO A 41 8.70 2.14 10.75
CA PRO A 41 7.26 2.09 10.97
C PRO A 41 6.53 3.42 10.68
N ALA A 42 7.22 4.56 10.81
CA ALA A 42 6.65 5.88 10.54
C ALA A 42 6.25 6.05 9.08
N ILE A 43 7.03 5.48 8.14
CA ILE A 43 6.68 5.51 6.71
C ILE A 43 5.36 4.77 6.44
N TRP A 44 5.19 3.58 7.03
CA TRP A 44 3.95 2.82 6.88
C TRP A 44 2.74 3.55 7.46
N THR A 45 2.92 4.16 8.63
CA THR A 45 1.89 4.98 9.27
C THR A 45 1.52 6.19 8.40
N ALA A 46 2.50 6.88 7.83
CA ALA A 46 2.26 8.00 6.92
C ALA A 46 1.51 7.56 5.65
N LEU A 47 1.92 6.45 5.02
CA LEU A 47 1.21 5.89 3.87
C LEU A 47 -0.25 5.56 4.17
N ALA A 48 -0.55 5.07 5.39
CA ALA A 48 -1.90 4.74 5.82
C ALA A 48 -2.72 5.99 6.19
N GLN A 49 -2.23 6.77 7.15
CA GLN A 49 -3.03 7.76 7.88
C GLN A 49 -2.92 9.18 7.32
N GLU A 50 -1.76 9.56 6.79
CA GLU A 50 -1.56 10.90 6.23
C GLU A 50 -1.92 10.95 4.75
N LEU A 51 -1.53 9.92 3.98
CA LEU A 51 -1.70 9.89 2.54
C LEU A 51 -2.89 9.03 2.07
N GLY A 52 -3.43 8.14 2.92
CA GLY A 52 -4.54 7.25 2.56
C GLY A 52 -4.22 6.19 1.49
N MET A 53 -2.93 5.94 1.22
CA MET A 53 -2.52 5.06 0.11
C MET A 53 -2.92 3.60 0.32
N LEU A 54 -2.99 3.14 1.57
CA LEU A 54 -3.40 1.76 1.87
C LEU A 54 -4.90 1.53 1.62
N GLY A 55 -5.69 2.60 1.65
CA GLY A 55 -7.12 2.56 1.34
C GLY A 55 -7.46 2.66 -0.14
N ALA A 56 -6.50 3.04 -0.99
CA ALA A 56 -6.77 3.36 -2.39
C ALA A 56 -7.54 2.27 -3.16
N PRO A 57 -7.22 0.97 -3.06
CA PRO A 57 -7.89 -0.07 -3.85
C PRO A 57 -9.17 -0.64 -3.21
N PHE A 58 -9.51 -0.22 -1.98
CA PHE A 58 -10.66 -0.74 -1.24
C PHE A 58 -11.90 0.13 -1.41
N SER A 59 -13.07 -0.48 -1.18
CA SER A 59 -14.35 0.22 -1.27
C SER A 59 -14.52 1.28 -0.20
N GLU A 60 -15.33 2.29 -0.49
CA GLU A 60 -15.71 3.34 0.48
C GLU A 60 -16.44 2.75 1.70
N GLU A 61 -17.15 1.64 1.53
CA GLU A 61 -17.82 0.91 2.61
C GLU A 61 -16.85 0.43 3.69
N HIS A 62 -15.62 0.08 3.29
CA HIS A 62 -14.54 -0.29 4.22
C HIS A 62 -13.65 0.89 4.63
N GLY A 63 -13.97 2.10 4.20
CA GLY A 63 -13.17 3.29 4.46
C GLY A 63 -12.07 3.55 3.42
N GLY A 64 -12.11 2.87 2.28
CA GLY A 64 -11.20 3.07 1.16
C GLY A 64 -11.63 4.17 0.19
N LEU A 65 -10.90 4.32 -0.92
CA LEU A 65 -11.14 5.35 -1.94
C LEU A 65 -11.97 4.83 -3.14
N GLY A 66 -12.41 3.59 -3.12
CA GLY A 66 -13.21 3.00 -4.20
C GLY A 66 -12.43 2.62 -5.46
N GLY A 67 -11.11 2.65 -5.41
CA GLY A 67 -10.23 2.27 -6.50
C GLY A 67 -10.08 0.76 -6.70
N GLY A 68 -9.04 0.37 -7.43
CA GLY A 68 -8.80 -1.02 -7.77
C GLY A 68 -7.37 -1.31 -8.21
N ALA A 69 -7.25 -2.14 -9.26
CA ALA A 69 -5.96 -2.59 -9.75
C ALA A 69 -5.09 -1.45 -10.31
N LEU A 70 -5.69 -0.41 -10.87
CA LEU A 70 -4.95 0.70 -11.46
C LEU A 70 -4.32 1.58 -10.38
N GLU A 71 -5.04 1.87 -9.30
CA GLU A 71 -4.50 2.58 -8.13
C GLU A 71 -3.35 1.78 -7.49
N ASN A 72 -3.51 0.46 -7.34
CA ASN A 72 -2.42 -0.42 -6.90
C ASN A 72 -1.20 -0.32 -7.83
N ALA A 73 -1.39 -0.32 -9.14
CA ALA A 73 -0.30 -0.21 -10.11
C ALA A 73 0.45 1.12 -9.98
N ILE A 74 -0.27 2.23 -9.84
CA ILE A 74 0.31 3.56 -9.65
C ILE A 74 1.16 3.60 -8.36
N ILE A 75 0.61 3.12 -7.25
CA ILE A 75 1.31 3.11 -5.96
C ILE A 75 2.56 2.22 -6.03
N MET A 76 2.43 1.02 -6.61
CA MET A 76 3.56 0.10 -6.78
C MET A 76 4.65 0.66 -7.70
N GLU A 77 4.28 1.41 -8.74
CA GLU A 77 5.23 2.08 -9.63
C GLU A 77 6.04 3.13 -8.85
N GLU A 78 5.38 3.99 -8.06
CA GLU A 78 6.07 5.02 -7.27
C GLU A 78 6.97 4.41 -6.18
N LEU A 79 6.49 3.38 -5.47
CA LEU A 79 7.32 2.63 -4.51
C LEU A 79 8.51 1.94 -5.20
N GLY A 80 8.31 1.44 -6.43
CA GLY A 80 9.37 0.82 -7.22
C GLY A 80 10.49 1.79 -7.62
N LYS A 81 10.17 3.05 -7.92
CA LYS A 81 11.17 4.09 -8.27
C LYS A 81 12.20 4.33 -7.17
N VAL A 82 11.80 4.19 -5.91
CA VAL A 82 12.68 4.35 -4.74
C VAL A 82 13.16 3.01 -4.17
N ILE A 83 12.85 1.89 -4.82
CA ILE A 83 13.09 0.53 -4.33
C ILE A 83 12.51 0.38 -2.90
N GLY A 84 11.26 0.79 -2.73
CA GLY A 84 10.55 0.80 -1.44
C GLY A 84 10.49 -0.59 -0.81
N ILE A 85 10.75 -0.64 0.50
CA ILE A 85 10.74 -1.90 1.29
C ILE A 85 9.45 -2.08 2.08
N GLU A 86 8.52 -1.15 1.95
CA GLU A 86 7.24 -1.20 2.64
C GLU A 86 6.40 -2.40 2.17
N PRO A 87 5.69 -3.09 3.09
CA PRO A 87 4.96 -4.32 2.77
C PRO A 87 3.63 -4.08 2.04
N TYR A 88 3.62 -3.15 1.08
CA TYR A 88 2.42 -2.81 0.31
C TYR A 88 1.94 -3.99 -0.54
N LEU A 89 2.83 -4.60 -1.31
CA LEU A 89 2.50 -5.73 -2.16
C LEU A 89 1.91 -6.91 -1.37
N PRO A 90 2.57 -7.46 -0.33
CA PRO A 90 2.03 -8.60 0.39
C PRO A 90 0.74 -8.26 1.15
N THR A 91 0.63 -7.07 1.73
CA THR A 91 -0.48 -6.71 2.61
C THR A 91 -1.69 -6.17 1.84
N VAL A 92 -1.50 -5.14 1.03
CA VAL A 92 -2.62 -4.45 0.36
C VAL A 92 -3.02 -5.20 -0.90
N VAL A 93 -2.05 -5.51 -1.77
CA VAL A 93 -2.36 -6.09 -3.09
C VAL A 93 -2.75 -7.56 -2.96
N ILE A 94 -1.92 -8.38 -2.32
CA ILE A 94 -2.13 -9.84 -2.28
C ILE A 94 -3.14 -10.22 -1.20
N ALA A 95 -2.84 -9.97 0.08
CA ALA A 95 -3.72 -10.36 1.18
C ALA A 95 -5.03 -9.57 1.17
N GLY A 96 -4.97 -8.26 0.98
CA GLY A 96 -6.16 -7.41 0.85
C GLY A 96 -7.01 -7.77 -0.36
N GLY A 97 -6.37 -8.07 -1.50
CA GLY A 97 -7.06 -8.57 -2.70
C GLY A 97 -7.77 -9.90 -2.48
N ALA A 98 -7.13 -10.84 -1.76
CA ALA A 98 -7.74 -12.12 -1.39
C ALA A 98 -8.94 -11.93 -0.45
N LEU A 99 -8.81 -11.09 0.59
CA LEU A 99 -9.91 -10.75 1.49
C LEU A 99 -11.10 -10.14 0.73
N LYS A 100 -10.81 -9.18 -0.15
CA LYS A 100 -11.82 -8.54 -1.01
C LYS A 100 -12.55 -9.55 -1.90
N ALA A 101 -11.84 -10.55 -2.43
CA ALA A 101 -12.42 -11.58 -3.29
C ALA A 101 -13.29 -12.59 -2.52
N VAL A 102 -12.89 -12.95 -1.30
CA VAL A 102 -13.64 -13.89 -0.43
C VAL A 102 -14.85 -13.20 0.21
N GLY A 103 -14.70 -11.95 0.65
CA GLY A 103 -15.75 -11.20 1.34
C GLY A 103 -16.11 -11.73 2.72
N GLY A 104 -17.27 -11.30 3.23
CA GLY A 104 -17.84 -11.75 4.50
C GLY A 104 -17.21 -11.14 5.75
N ALA A 105 -17.67 -11.57 6.91
CA ALA A 105 -17.35 -10.94 8.19
C ALA A 105 -15.84 -10.81 8.49
N GLN A 106 -15.01 -11.73 8.00
CA GLN A 106 -13.57 -11.67 8.18
C GLN A 106 -12.94 -10.55 7.33
N ALA A 107 -13.40 -10.39 6.08
CA ALA A 107 -12.96 -9.29 5.22
C ALA A 107 -13.41 -7.94 5.79
N ASP A 108 -14.67 -7.85 6.25
CA ASP A 108 -15.22 -6.64 6.86
C ASP A 108 -14.46 -6.21 8.12
N ALA A 109 -13.93 -7.18 8.88
CA ALA A 109 -13.12 -6.89 10.06
C ALA A 109 -11.66 -6.52 9.72
N MET A 110 -11.05 -7.18 8.74
CA MET A 110 -9.61 -7.07 8.48
C MET A 110 -9.25 -5.92 7.51
N ILE A 111 -10.10 -5.64 6.52
CA ILE A 111 -9.79 -4.60 5.53
C ILE A 111 -9.65 -3.22 6.17
N PRO A 112 -10.53 -2.78 7.09
CA PRO A 112 -10.32 -1.52 7.80
C PRO A 112 -9.00 -1.45 8.58
N GLU A 113 -8.55 -2.55 9.18
CA GLU A 113 -7.27 -2.61 9.90
C GLU A 113 -6.07 -2.49 8.96
N ILE A 114 -6.16 -3.05 7.73
CA ILE A 114 -5.16 -2.83 6.69
C ILE A 114 -5.14 -1.36 6.29
N ILE A 115 -6.30 -0.77 6.01
CA ILE A 115 -6.43 0.64 5.60
C ILE A 115 -5.83 1.59 6.65
N ALA A 116 -6.10 1.33 7.92
CA ALA A 116 -5.57 2.11 9.04
C ALA A 116 -4.06 1.91 9.27
N GLY A 117 -3.44 0.92 8.62
CA GLY A 117 -2.03 0.58 8.83
C GLY A 117 -1.75 -0.24 10.08
N ASN A 118 -2.79 -0.69 10.79
CA ASN A 118 -2.68 -1.48 12.02
C ASN A 118 -2.33 -2.95 11.75
N ALA A 119 -2.74 -3.49 10.61
CA ALA A 119 -2.48 -4.87 10.22
C ALA A 119 -1.49 -4.93 9.04
N ILE A 120 -0.45 -5.75 9.21
CA ILE A 120 0.45 -6.17 8.15
C ILE A 120 0.25 -7.67 7.97
N ILE A 121 -0.16 -8.07 6.77
CA ILE A 121 -0.58 -9.43 6.46
C ILE A 121 0.23 -9.95 5.29
N ALA A 122 0.67 -11.20 5.38
CA ALA A 122 1.28 -11.93 4.28
C ALA A 122 0.43 -13.14 3.91
N PHE A 123 0.33 -13.43 2.63
CA PHE A 123 -0.36 -14.61 2.11
C PHE A 123 0.64 -15.77 1.97
N ALA A 124 0.48 -16.78 2.81
CA ALA A 124 1.33 -17.98 2.81
C ALA A 124 0.84 -18.96 1.72
N TYR A 125 1.37 -18.83 0.51
CA TYR A 125 0.97 -19.65 -0.64
C TYR A 125 1.99 -20.75 -0.99
N ALA A 126 3.23 -20.62 -0.51
CA ALA A 126 4.30 -21.58 -0.82
C ALA A 126 4.37 -22.64 0.29
N GLU A 127 4.22 -23.91 -0.09
CA GLU A 127 4.41 -25.03 0.81
C GLU A 127 5.82 -25.62 0.59
N PRO A 128 6.54 -26.04 1.65
CA PRO A 128 7.80 -26.76 1.48
C PRO A 128 7.52 -28.11 0.82
N GLN A 129 8.30 -28.43 -0.22
CA GLN A 129 8.29 -29.74 -0.87
C GLN A 129 9.08 -30.76 -0.06
#